data_249e90f0c1e59bca2cf76075c097aade
#
_entry.id   249e90f0c1e59bca2cf76075c097aade
#
_cell.length_a   1.000
_cell.length_b   1.000
_cell.length_c   1.000
_cell.angle_alpha   90.00
_cell.angle_beta   90.00
_cell.angle_gamma   90.00
#
_symmetry.space_group_name_H-M   'P 1'
#
loop_
_entity.id
_entity.type
_entity.pdbx_description
1 polymer ?
#
loop_
_entity_poly.entity_id
_entity_poly.type
_entity_poly.pdbx_seq_one_letter_code
_entity_poly.pdbx_strand_id
1 'polypeptide(L)'
;KPERIASRFLFYCLASPWFIERCNLLAYGAKMPRVNWPTQLAQFNLPLPPLPEQKRIATYLDTSCAAIDAAVAAKRSQLDTLDALRKSIIQRAVTYGVEANPKLRQVDSDWLREVPSHWSVCRVKRVVARMDYGIGVSTVDEGRYPVLKMGNIQEGEIRFTNLDFIDEVDDNLILETGDLLYNRTNSPDQVGKAAVFRKSRTDAITFASYLVRLRVNHRVNAWFLNYVLNSTGFLAFARRLAVPSVQQSNLNSTRYAQMFIPLPPMQEQLAILSFLNEKTAAVDSVVATIQAQIDTLTAYRKSLIHECVTGQRRVTEADVAAIA
;
A
#
# COMPACT_ATOMS: atom_id res chain seq x y z
N LYS A 1 10.58 -5.66 44.36
CA LYS A 1 9.72 -5.62 45.55
C LYS A 1 8.78 -4.42 45.38
N PRO A 2 7.46 -4.60 45.56
CA PRO A 2 6.47 -3.52 45.29
C PRO A 2 6.64 -2.26 46.17
N GLU A 3 7.35 -2.39 47.28
CA GLU A 3 7.67 -1.27 48.20
C GLU A 3 8.76 -0.33 47.66
N ARG A 4 9.47 -0.70 46.62
CA ARG A 4 10.60 0.06 46.06
C ARG A 4 10.38 0.56 44.63
N ILE A 5 9.44 -0.02 43.89
CA ILE A 5 9.20 0.31 42.49
C ILE A 5 7.72 0.35 42.16
N ALA A 6 7.24 1.44 41.59
CA ALA A 6 5.90 1.59 41.10
C ALA A 6 5.73 0.79 39.80
N SER A 7 4.70 -0.07 39.71
CA SER A 7 4.48 -0.98 38.57
C SER A 7 4.38 -0.24 37.24
N ARG A 8 3.74 0.95 37.23
CA ARG A 8 3.56 1.75 36.04
C ARG A 8 4.87 2.38 35.56
N PHE A 9 5.72 2.83 36.50
CA PHE A 9 7.07 3.29 36.17
C PHE A 9 7.93 2.17 35.60
N LEU A 10 7.88 0.97 36.22
CA LEU A 10 8.58 -0.21 35.70
C LEU A 10 8.14 -0.55 34.28
N PHE A 11 6.84 -0.49 34.01
CA PHE A 11 6.32 -0.68 32.64
C PHE A 11 7.02 0.23 31.63
N TYR A 12 7.16 1.53 31.93
CA TYR A 12 7.83 2.48 31.05
C TYR A 12 9.34 2.21 30.94
N CYS A 13 10.00 1.80 32.00
CA CYS A 13 11.40 1.39 31.93
C CYS A 13 11.58 0.21 30.95
N LEU A 14 10.71 -0.81 31.05
CA LEU A 14 10.78 -2.00 30.18
C LEU A 14 10.35 -1.70 28.74
N ALA A 15 9.46 -0.72 28.52
CA ALA A 15 9.02 -0.27 27.20
C ALA A 15 9.97 0.77 26.56
N SER A 16 11.00 1.21 27.27
CA SER A 16 11.93 2.22 26.75
C SER A 16 12.82 1.65 25.66
N PRO A 17 13.19 2.45 24.63
CA PRO A 17 14.12 2.02 23.58
C PRO A 17 15.42 1.46 24.14
N TRP A 18 16.00 2.09 25.15
CA TRP A 18 17.21 1.66 25.82
C TRP A 18 17.11 0.22 26.35
N PHE A 19 16.01 -0.14 27.00
CA PHE A 19 15.83 -1.50 27.53
C PHE A 19 15.62 -2.51 26.40
N ILE A 20 14.79 -2.16 25.42
CA ILE A 20 14.49 -3.01 24.26
C ILE A 20 15.75 -3.29 23.43
N GLU A 21 16.53 -2.26 23.12
CA GLU A 21 17.79 -2.39 22.37
C GLU A 21 18.79 -3.30 23.10
N ARG A 22 18.89 -3.12 24.42
CA ARG A 22 19.75 -3.98 25.23
C ARG A 22 19.28 -5.44 25.25
N CYS A 23 17.97 -5.67 25.28
CA CYS A 23 17.42 -7.02 25.13
C CYS A 23 17.74 -7.60 23.73
N ASN A 24 17.60 -6.83 22.68
CA ASN A 24 17.90 -7.27 21.32
C ASN A 24 19.38 -7.63 21.13
N LEU A 25 20.29 -6.87 21.70
CA LEU A 25 21.72 -7.15 21.66
C LEU A 25 22.10 -8.46 22.38
N LEU A 26 21.34 -8.85 23.39
CA LEU A 26 21.57 -10.06 24.19
C LEU A 26 20.76 -11.26 23.74
N ALA A 27 19.81 -11.03 22.80
CA ALA A 27 18.94 -12.08 22.29
C ALA A 27 19.72 -13.11 21.47
N TYR A 28 19.41 -14.38 21.67
CA TYR A 28 20.00 -15.51 20.95
C TYR A 28 18.91 -16.42 20.37
N GLY A 29 19.22 -17.13 19.29
CA GLY A 29 18.31 -18.01 18.58
C GLY A 29 17.77 -17.40 17.29
N ALA A 30 17.92 -18.10 16.15
CA ALA A 30 17.60 -17.58 14.83
C ALA A 30 16.09 -17.50 14.54
N LYS A 31 15.30 -18.52 14.97
CA LYS A 31 13.85 -18.59 14.70
C LYS A 31 12.97 -17.95 15.77
N MET A 32 13.39 -18.02 17.03
CA MET A 32 12.69 -17.46 18.19
C MET A 32 13.71 -16.82 19.12
N PRO A 33 14.10 -15.57 18.89
CA PRO A 33 15.03 -14.86 19.76
C PRO A 33 14.53 -14.82 21.21
N ARG A 34 15.39 -15.13 22.16
CA ARG A 34 15.07 -15.11 23.58
C ARG A 34 16.21 -14.53 24.41
N VAL A 35 15.89 -13.94 25.54
CA VAL A 35 16.84 -13.43 26.51
C VAL A 35 16.70 -14.25 27.79
N ASN A 36 17.84 -14.65 28.36
CA ASN A 36 17.87 -15.46 29.57
C ASN A 36 17.63 -14.57 30.81
N TRP A 37 16.63 -14.94 31.65
CA TRP A 37 16.32 -14.17 32.83
C TRP A 37 17.47 -14.15 33.86
N PRO A 38 17.96 -15.30 34.40
CA PRO A 38 18.95 -15.31 35.48
C PRO A 38 20.29 -14.69 35.10
N THR A 39 20.77 -14.96 33.90
CA THR A 39 22.15 -14.60 33.49
C THR A 39 22.23 -13.28 32.72
N GLN A 40 21.09 -12.76 32.23
CA GLN A 40 21.05 -11.54 31.38
C GLN A 40 20.12 -10.49 31.96
N LEU A 41 18.79 -10.72 31.96
CA LEU A 41 17.82 -9.70 32.37
C LEU A 41 17.92 -9.31 33.84
N ALA A 42 18.16 -10.27 34.73
CA ALA A 42 18.33 -10.01 36.16
C ALA A 42 19.56 -9.15 36.51
N GLN A 43 20.49 -9.01 35.55
CA GLN A 43 21.72 -8.20 35.72
C GLN A 43 21.50 -6.74 35.24
N PHE A 44 20.34 -6.40 34.69
CA PHE A 44 20.09 -5.03 34.22
C PHE A 44 19.86 -4.07 35.40
N ASN A 45 20.67 -3.03 35.44
CA ASN A 45 20.46 -1.94 36.38
C ASN A 45 19.39 -1.01 35.83
N LEU A 46 18.27 -0.85 36.55
CA LEU A 46 17.23 0.12 36.23
C LEU A 46 17.42 1.39 37.06
N PRO A 47 17.17 2.56 36.49
CA PRO A 47 17.05 3.80 37.26
C PRO A 47 15.96 3.62 38.32
N LEU A 48 16.23 4.02 39.56
CA LEU A 48 15.30 3.86 40.67
C LEU A 48 15.19 5.15 41.49
N PRO A 49 14.53 6.19 40.98
CA PRO A 49 14.28 7.41 41.74
C PRO A 49 13.32 7.12 42.92
N PRO A 50 13.12 8.07 43.86
CA PRO A 50 12.16 7.93 44.96
C PRO A 50 10.75 7.62 44.47
N LEU A 51 9.99 6.83 45.20
CA LEU A 51 8.61 6.41 44.82
C LEU A 51 7.69 7.59 44.41
N PRO A 52 7.69 8.75 45.05
CA PRO A 52 6.87 9.90 44.61
C PRO A 52 7.25 10.37 43.21
N GLU A 53 8.53 10.37 42.89
CA GLU A 53 9.04 10.73 41.56
C GLU A 53 8.68 9.70 40.51
N GLN A 54 8.82 8.39 40.83
CA GLN A 54 8.36 7.31 39.93
C GLN A 54 6.87 7.44 39.56
N LYS A 55 6.03 7.73 40.56
CA LYS A 55 4.60 7.92 40.34
C LYS A 55 4.32 9.15 39.44
N ARG A 56 5.02 10.25 39.71
CA ARG A 56 4.92 11.49 38.92
C ARG A 56 5.32 11.28 37.47
N ILE A 57 6.46 10.62 37.23
CA ILE A 57 6.92 10.24 35.89
C ILE A 57 5.86 9.35 35.19
N ALA A 58 5.35 8.33 35.88
CA ALA A 58 4.34 7.44 35.33
C ALA A 58 3.08 8.19 34.93
N THR A 59 2.53 9.05 35.80
CA THR A 59 1.34 9.88 35.50
C THR A 59 1.59 10.79 34.30
N TYR A 60 2.73 11.48 34.27
CA TYR A 60 3.11 12.33 33.15
C TYR A 60 3.17 11.54 31.83
N LEU A 61 3.83 10.39 31.83
CA LEU A 61 3.95 9.53 30.64
C LEU A 61 2.60 8.93 30.23
N ASP A 62 1.74 8.56 31.18
CA ASP A 62 0.41 8.04 30.88
C ASP A 62 -0.42 9.05 30.07
N THR A 63 -0.48 10.29 30.54
CA THR A 63 -1.25 11.35 29.86
C THR A 63 -0.59 11.76 28.55
N SER A 64 0.73 11.99 28.55
CA SER A 64 1.45 12.41 27.33
C SER A 64 1.44 11.35 26.23
N CYS A 65 1.68 10.07 26.59
CA CYS A 65 1.64 8.99 25.62
C CYS A 65 0.21 8.77 25.08
N ALA A 66 -0.82 8.86 25.93
CA ALA A 66 -2.21 8.77 25.48
C ALA A 66 -2.57 9.88 24.48
N ALA A 67 -2.13 11.12 24.73
CA ALA A 67 -2.34 12.23 23.79
C ALA A 67 -1.64 12.00 22.45
N ILE A 68 -0.37 11.51 22.46
CA ILE A 68 0.38 11.17 21.24
C ILE A 68 -0.32 10.02 20.50
N ASP A 69 -0.72 8.95 21.20
CA ASP A 69 -1.37 7.80 20.60
C ASP A 69 -2.72 8.21 19.98
N ALA A 70 -3.48 9.10 20.60
CA ALA A 70 -4.71 9.68 20.04
C ALA A 70 -4.43 10.51 18.77
N ALA A 71 -3.37 11.34 18.79
CA ALA A 71 -2.96 12.11 17.61
C ALA A 71 -2.53 11.20 16.43
N VAL A 72 -1.79 10.12 16.71
CA VAL A 72 -1.40 9.12 15.70
C VAL A 72 -2.65 8.42 15.13
N ALA A 73 -3.60 8.03 15.99
CA ALA A 73 -4.84 7.40 15.55
C ALA A 73 -5.67 8.34 14.64
N ALA A 74 -5.80 9.62 15.01
CA ALA A 74 -6.49 10.61 14.19
C ALA A 74 -5.82 10.79 12.80
N LYS A 75 -4.47 10.80 12.75
CA LYS A 75 -3.74 10.89 11.48
C LYS A 75 -3.89 9.64 10.62
N ARG A 76 -3.95 8.46 11.20
CA ARG A 76 -4.26 7.21 10.46
C ARG A 76 -5.67 7.28 9.86
N SER A 77 -6.66 7.74 10.61
CA SER A 77 -8.00 7.95 10.06
C SER A 77 -8.04 8.98 8.92
N GLN A 78 -7.17 10.01 8.94
CA GLN A 78 -7.01 10.93 7.80
C GLN A 78 -6.44 10.20 6.58
N LEU A 79 -5.46 9.29 6.73
CA LEU A 79 -4.93 8.48 5.62
C LEU A 79 -6.03 7.59 5.00
N ASP A 80 -6.87 6.94 5.81
CA ASP A 80 -8.00 6.13 5.34
C ASP A 80 -8.99 6.99 4.53
N THR A 81 -9.26 8.22 5.00
CA THR A 81 -10.14 9.17 4.31
C THR A 81 -9.55 9.62 2.95
N LEU A 82 -8.24 9.87 2.90
CA LEU A 82 -7.55 10.25 1.66
C LEU A 82 -7.52 9.10 0.64
N ASP A 83 -7.35 7.85 1.09
CA ASP A 83 -7.46 6.67 0.22
C ASP A 83 -8.87 6.53 -0.38
N ALA A 84 -9.91 6.69 0.44
CA ALA A 84 -11.29 6.70 -0.02
C ALA A 84 -11.57 7.83 -1.01
N LEU A 85 -11.05 9.04 -0.75
CA LEU A 85 -11.15 10.19 -1.64
C LEU A 85 -10.46 9.93 -2.99
N ARG A 86 -9.23 9.39 -2.97
CA ARG A 86 -8.48 9.01 -4.18
C ARG A 86 -9.28 8.03 -5.04
N LYS A 87 -9.81 6.98 -4.42
CA LYS A 87 -10.65 5.98 -5.10
C LYS A 87 -11.91 6.59 -5.70
N SER A 88 -12.55 7.51 -4.98
CA SER A 88 -13.75 8.22 -5.44
C SER A 88 -13.44 9.14 -6.64
N ILE A 89 -12.34 9.90 -6.58
CA ILE A 89 -11.88 10.77 -7.69
C ILE A 89 -11.64 9.92 -8.94
N ILE A 90 -10.90 8.81 -8.82
CA ILE A 90 -10.63 7.91 -9.95
C ILE A 90 -11.92 7.35 -10.51
N GLN A 91 -12.78 6.76 -9.66
CA GLN A 91 -14.05 6.17 -10.06
C GLN A 91 -14.92 7.19 -10.81
N ARG A 92 -15.07 8.41 -10.27
CA ARG A 92 -15.85 9.48 -10.90
C ARG A 92 -15.28 9.88 -12.25
N ALA A 93 -13.98 10.14 -12.33
CA ALA A 93 -13.34 10.60 -13.56
C ALA A 93 -13.42 9.56 -14.69
N VAL A 94 -13.24 8.27 -14.39
CA VAL A 94 -13.31 7.22 -15.42
C VAL A 94 -14.73 6.87 -15.83
N THR A 95 -15.76 7.22 -15.03
CA THR A 95 -17.16 6.92 -15.35
C THR A 95 -17.92 8.10 -15.91
N TYR A 96 -17.64 9.31 -15.43
CA TYR A 96 -18.40 10.53 -15.76
C TYR A 96 -17.57 11.62 -16.45
N GLY A 97 -16.24 11.42 -16.53
CA GLY A 97 -15.33 12.44 -17.05
C GLY A 97 -15.03 13.53 -16.04
N VAL A 98 -14.47 14.64 -16.57
CA VAL A 98 -14.03 15.79 -15.76
C VAL A 98 -14.99 16.99 -15.84
N GLU A 99 -16.02 16.92 -16.68
CA GLU A 99 -17.06 17.94 -16.75
C GLU A 99 -17.89 17.99 -15.46
N ALA A 100 -18.30 19.19 -15.06
CA ALA A 100 -19.06 19.38 -13.84
C ALA A 100 -20.45 18.73 -13.88
N ASN A 101 -21.17 18.86 -15.01
CA ASN A 101 -22.54 18.37 -15.19
C ASN A 101 -22.71 17.73 -16.58
N PRO A 102 -22.14 16.57 -16.84
CA PRO A 102 -22.27 15.89 -18.12
C PRO A 102 -23.71 15.39 -18.30
N LYS A 103 -24.23 15.45 -19.53
CA LYS A 103 -25.49 14.78 -19.88
C LYS A 103 -25.24 13.27 -19.88
N LEU A 104 -25.92 12.53 -19.00
CA LEU A 104 -25.72 11.09 -18.84
C LEU A 104 -26.73 10.27 -19.64
N ARG A 105 -26.34 9.03 -19.95
CA ARG A 105 -27.23 7.97 -20.43
C ARG A 105 -27.01 6.69 -19.63
N GLN A 106 -28.06 5.92 -19.50
CA GLN A 106 -28.01 4.58 -18.86
C GLN A 106 -27.21 3.58 -19.70
N VAL A 107 -26.53 2.67 -19.00
CA VAL A 107 -25.77 1.56 -19.60
C VAL A 107 -26.19 0.26 -18.92
N ASP A 108 -26.53 -0.74 -19.72
CA ASP A 108 -26.79 -2.09 -19.23
C ASP A 108 -25.45 -2.84 -18.99
N SER A 109 -24.91 -2.68 -17.80
CA SER A 109 -23.66 -3.31 -17.39
C SER A 109 -23.64 -3.55 -15.88
N ASP A 110 -22.99 -4.61 -15.45
CA ASP A 110 -22.93 -5.05 -14.05
C ASP A 110 -22.26 -4.05 -13.07
N TRP A 111 -21.38 -3.17 -13.57
CA TRP A 111 -20.65 -2.23 -12.72
C TRP A 111 -20.77 -0.77 -13.20
N LEU A 112 -21.08 -0.56 -14.48
CA LEU A 112 -21.13 0.74 -15.13
C LEU A 112 -22.59 1.07 -15.45
N ARG A 113 -23.23 1.88 -14.60
CA ARG A 113 -24.67 2.20 -14.73
C ARG A 113 -24.96 3.34 -15.68
N GLU A 114 -24.11 4.35 -15.65
CA GLU A 114 -24.29 5.59 -16.41
C GLU A 114 -22.94 6.07 -16.95
N VAL A 115 -22.99 6.72 -18.11
CA VAL A 115 -21.84 7.41 -18.71
C VAL A 115 -22.29 8.68 -19.41
N PRO A 116 -21.41 9.63 -19.71
CA PRO A 116 -21.73 10.75 -20.59
C PRO A 116 -22.37 10.27 -21.91
N SER A 117 -23.43 10.93 -22.34
CA SER A 117 -24.26 10.44 -23.45
C SER A 117 -23.50 10.27 -24.76
N HIS A 118 -22.44 11.03 -24.97
CA HIS A 118 -21.56 10.96 -26.14
C HIS A 118 -20.45 9.92 -26.04
N TRP A 119 -20.25 9.29 -24.86
CA TRP A 119 -19.24 8.24 -24.72
C TRP A 119 -19.71 6.92 -25.30
N SER A 120 -18.79 6.20 -25.93
CA SER A 120 -18.99 4.80 -26.26
C SER A 120 -18.76 3.92 -25.03
N VAL A 121 -19.42 2.77 -25.02
CA VAL A 121 -19.14 1.68 -24.05
C VAL A 121 -18.86 0.42 -24.85
N CYS A 122 -17.78 -0.24 -24.54
CA CYS A 122 -17.42 -1.46 -25.28
C CYS A 122 -16.75 -2.49 -24.33
N ARG A 123 -16.62 -3.72 -24.79
CA ARG A 123 -15.89 -4.76 -24.06
C ARG A 123 -14.39 -4.54 -24.18
N VAL A 124 -13.62 -4.90 -23.13
CA VAL A 124 -12.15 -4.80 -23.10
C VAL A 124 -11.53 -5.34 -24.38
N LYS A 125 -11.98 -6.50 -24.89
CA LYS A 125 -11.48 -7.09 -26.15
C LYS A 125 -11.56 -6.19 -27.38
N ARG A 126 -12.39 -5.13 -27.38
CA ARG A 126 -12.53 -4.22 -28.51
C ARG A 126 -11.45 -3.13 -28.57
N VAL A 127 -10.73 -2.96 -27.48
CA VAL A 127 -9.63 -1.98 -27.36
C VAL A 127 -8.27 -2.66 -27.17
N VAL A 128 -8.22 -3.97 -27.12
CA VAL A 128 -7.00 -4.78 -27.01
C VAL A 128 -6.70 -5.39 -28.40
N ALA A 129 -5.50 -5.12 -28.90
CA ALA A 129 -5.00 -5.70 -30.15
C ALA A 129 -4.47 -7.12 -29.96
N ARG A 130 -3.84 -7.36 -28.79
CA ARG A 130 -3.23 -8.66 -28.46
C ARG A 130 -3.34 -8.93 -26.94
N MET A 131 -3.52 -10.21 -26.62
CA MET A 131 -3.65 -10.68 -25.23
C MET A 131 -2.81 -11.95 -25.08
N ASP A 132 -1.79 -11.91 -24.22
CA ASP A 132 -0.82 -13.00 -24.05
C ASP A 132 -0.70 -13.41 -22.58
N TYR A 133 -0.55 -14.71 -22.36
CA TYR A 133 -0.08 -15.25 -21.09
C TYR A 133 1.43 -15.14 -21.00
N GLY A 134 1.95 -14.90 -19.81
CA GLY A 134 3.40 -14.90 -19.57
C GLY A 134 3.99 -16.29 -19.55
N ILE A 135 5.30 -16.35 -19.30
CA ILE A 135 6.08 -17.59 -19.27
C ILE A 135 5.61 -18.53 -18.17
N GLY A 136 5.58 -19.83 -18.48
CA GLY A 136 5.19 -20.90 -17.54
C GLY A 136 6.37 -21.73 -17.03
N VAL A 137 7.60 -21.32 -17.31
CA VAL A 137 8.83 -22.01 -16.89
C VAL A 137 9.29 -21.54 -15.51
N SER A 138 10.09 -22.39 -14.84
CA SER A 138 10.72 -22.03 -13.57
C SER A 138 11.74 -20.90 -13.76
N THR A 139 11.76 -19.99 -12.81
CA THR A 139 12.67 -18.85 -12.77
C THR A 139 13.85 -19.14 -11.84
N VAL A 140 14.94 -18.40 -12.00
CA VAL A 140 16.19 -18.47 -11.22
C VAL A 140 16.49 -17.09 -10.62
N ASP A 141 17.42 -17.06 -9.64
CA ASP A 141 17.76 -15.82 -8.94
C ASP A 141 18.58 -14.84 -9.79
N GLU A 142 19.30 -15.35 -10.79
CA GLU A 142 20.12 -14.56 -11.73
C GLU A 142 19.95 -15.09 -13.16
N GLY A 143 19.94 -14.21 -14.16
CA GLY A 143 19.79 -14.56 -15.58
C GLY A 143 19.68 -13.35 -16.48
N ARG A 144 19.51 -13.59 -17.78
CA ARG A 144 19.51 -12.54 -18.81
C ARG A 144 18.25 -11.66 -18.80
N TYR A 145 17.08 -12.25 -18.57
CA TYR A 145 15.80 -11.54 -18.69
C TYR A 145 15.09 -11.48 -17.35
N PRO A 146 14.91 -10.28 -16.75
CA PRO A 146 14.08 -10.10 -15.56
C PRO A 146 12.63 -10.48 -15.83
N VAL A 147 11.99 -11.14 -14.85
CA VAL A 147 10.62 -11.64 -14.93
C VAL A 147 9.73 -10.91 -13.92
N LEU A 148 8.70 -10.22 -14.41
CA LEU A 148 7.67 -9.64 -13.56
C LEU A 148 6.71 -10.73 -13.07
N LYS A 149 6.42 -10.71 -11.78
CA LYS A 149 5.50 -11.61 -11.11
C LYS A 149 4.28 -10.85 -10.55
N MET A 150 3.29 -11.58 -10.07
CA MET A 150 2.07 -11.00 -9.50
C MET A 150 2.31 -9.98 -8.38
N GLY A 151 3.36 -10.13 -7.57
CA GLY A 151 3.75 -9.18 -6.51
C GLY A 151 4.32 -7.86 -7.02
N ASN A 152 4.74 -7.79 -8.29
CA ASN A 152 5.26 -6.58 -8.90
C ASN A 152 4.16 -5.60 -9.36
N ILE A 153 2.88 -6.02 -9.39
CA ILE A 153 1.75 -5.14 -9.70
C ILE A 153 1.21 -4.54 -8.39
N GLN A 154 1.47 -3.26 -8.17
CA GLN A 154 1.09 -2.54 -6.96
C GLN A 154 0.48 -1.19 -7.32
N GLU A 155 -0.76 -0.94 -6.88
CA GLU A 155 -1.46 0.35 -7.02
C GLU A 155 -1.51 0.94 -8.44
N GLY A 156 -1.61 0.08 -9.44
CA GLY A 156 -1.63 0.49 -10.85
C GLY A 156 -0.26 0.72 -11.46
N GLU A 157 0.81 0.45 -10.72
CA GLU A 157 2.21 0.59 -11.16
C GLU A 157 2.96 -0.73 -11.10
N ILE A 158 4.05 -0.81 -11.84
CA ILE A 158 4.99 -1.93 -11.79
C ILE A 158 6.15 -1.57 -10.88
N ARG A 159 6.37 -2.38 -9.84
CA ARG A 159 7.51 -2.28 -8.93
C ARG A 159 8.56 -3.31 -9.30
N PHE A 160 9.77 -2.86 -9.60
CA PHE A 160 10.90 -3.69 -10.00
C PHE A 160 11.70 -4.19 -8.78
N THR A 161 11.01 -4.84 -7.85
CA THR A 161 11.58 -5.38 -6.61
C THR A 161 11.46 -6.90 -6.60
N ASN A 162 12.46 -7.60 -6.06
CA ASN A 162 12.47 -9.06 -5.93
C ASN A 162 12.17 -9.76 -7.28
N LEU A 163 12.92 -9.38 -8.31
CA LEU A 163 12.81 -9.96 -9.64
C LEU A 163 13.50 -11.33 -9.65
N ASP A 164 12.88 -12.27 -10.31
CA ASP A 164 13.55 -13.49 -10.78
C ASP A 164 13.98 -13.31 -12.24
N PHE A 165 14.69 -14.28 -12.78
CA PHE A 165 15.28 -14.20 -14.11
C PHE A 165 15.07 -15.49 -14.88
N ILE A 166 15.26 -15.41 -16.20
CA ILE A 166 15.42 -16.53 -17.13
C ILE A 166 16.46 -16.18 -18.18
N ASP A 167 17.04 -17.19 -18.83
CA ASP A 167 18.07 -17.00 -19.86
C ASP A 167 17.52 -16.94 -21.27
N GLU A 168 16.36 -17.53 -21.52
CA GLU A 168 15.71 -17.57 -22.83
C GLU A 168 14.24 -17.16 -22.73
N VAL A 169 13.78 -16.36 -23.68
CA VAL A 169 12.38 -15.92 -23.80
C VAL A 169 12.02 -15.69 -25.26
N ASP A 170 10.79 -16.01 -25.64
CA ASP A 170 10.24 -15.63 -26.94
C ASP A 170 10.16 -14.09 -27.02
N ASP A 171 10.72 -13.50 -28.09
CA ASP A 171 10.70 -12.05 -28.33
C ASP A 171 9.28 -11.47 -28.28
N ASN A 172 8.29 -12.26 -28.64
CA ASN A 172 6.88 -11.90 -28.53
C ASN A 172 6.41 -11.65 -27.09
N LEU A 173 7.13 -12.15 -26.08
CA LEU A 173 6.81 -11.97 -24.65
C LEU A 173 7.66 -10.87 -23.99
N ILE A 174 8.51 -10.19 -24.75
CA ILE A 174 9.19 -8.99 -24.25
C ILE A 174 8.18 -7.84 -24.14
N LEU A 175 8.24 -7.16 -23.01
CA LEU A 175 7.34 -6.03 -22.71
C LEU A 175 7.79 -4.75 -23.40
N GLU A 176 6.81 -4.01 -23.91
CA GLU A 176 6.98 -2.70 -24.51
C GLU A 176 6.23 -1.63 -23.68
N THR A 177 6.71 -0.38 -23.76
CA THR A 177 6.01 0.73 -23.09
C THR A 177 4.56 0.83 -23.57
N GLY A 178 3.63 0.84 -22.63
CA GLY A 178 2.19 0.84 -22.90
C GLY A 178 1.52 -0.53 -22.82
N ASP A 179 2.28 -1.62 -22.69
CA ASP A 179 1.70 -2.92 -22.36
C ASP A 179 1.09 -2.87 -20.96
N LEU A 180 -0.14 -3.34 -20.82
CA LEU A 180 -0.83 -3.50 -19.55
C LEU A 180 -0.68 -4.95 -19.08
N LEU A 181 -0.31 -5.12 -17.83
CA LEU A 181 -0.32 -6.43 -17.17
C LEU A 181 -1.42 -6.47 -16.13
N TYR A 182 -2.23 -7.53 -16.08
CA TYR A 182 -3.14 -7.72 -14.97
C TYR A 182 -2.92 -9.05 -14.24
N ASN A 183 -3.20 -9.06 -12.95
CA ASN A 183 -3.14 -10.23 -12.09
C ASN A 183 -4.28 -11.19 -12.45
N ARG A 184 -3.97 -12.22 -13.23
CA ARG A 184 -4.90 -13.30 -13.56
C ARG A 184 -5.11 -14.23 -12.36
N THR A 185 -4.04 -14.54 -11.64
CA THR A 185 -4.05 -15.41 -10.47
C THR A 185 -3.35 -14.69 -9.33
N ASN A 186 -4.05 -14.50 -8.22
CA ASN A 186 -3.51 -13.88 -7.00
C ASN A 186 -4.48 -14.13 -5.84
N SER A 187 -4.20 -13.57 -4.64
CA SER A 187 -5.16 -13.51 -3.54
C SER A 187 -6.46 -12.81 -3.96
N PRO A 188 -7.60 -13.07 -3.30
CA PRO A 188 -8.91 -12.52 -3.69
C PRO A 188 -8.95 -11.00 -3.78
N ASP A 189 -8.13 -10.29 -2.99
CA ASP A 189 -8.03 -8.83 -2.97
C ASP A 189 -7.08 -8.24 -4.03
N GLN A 190 -6.19 -9.05 -4.62
CA GLN A 190 -5.21 -8.64 -5.62
C GLN A 190 -5.58 -9.06 -7.05
N VAL A 191 -6.42 -10.09 -7.22
CA VAL A 191 -6.82 -10.57 -8.54
C VAL A 191 -7.54 -9.46 -9.31
N GLY A 192 -7.25 -9.37 -10.62
CA GLY A 192 -7.80 -8.37 -11.52
C GLY A 192 -7.09 -7.01 -11.53
N LYS A 193 -6.25 -6.70 -10.53
CA LYS A 193 -5.43 -5.47 -10.54
C LYS A 193 -4.52 -5.44 -11.77
N ALA A 194 -4.36 -4.27 -12.36
CA ALA A 194 -3.55 -4.05 -13.54
C ALA A 194 -2.47 -2.98 -13.31
N ALA A 195 -1.44 -2.99 -14.15
CA ALA A 195 -0.43 -1.92 -14.22
C ALA A 195 0.06 -1.74 -15.65
N VAL A 196 0.38 -0.50 -16.02
CA VAL A 196 1.01 -0.19 -17.30
C VAL A 196 2.52 -0.36 -17.17
N PHE A 197 3.11 -1.09 -18.12
CA PHE A 197 4.56 -1.15 -18.25
C PHE A 197 5.10 0.13 -18.88
N ARG A 198 6.04 0.74 -18.19
CA ARG A 198 6.88 1.82 -18.72
C ARG A 198 8.31 1.35 -18.70
N LYS A 199 8.92 1.31 -19.85
CA LYS A 199 10.33 0.92 -19.97
C LYS A 199 11.19 2.00 -19.29
N SER A 200 11.72 1.68 -18.12
CA SER A 200 12.65 2.53 -17.36
C SER A 200 14.08 1.99 -17.34
N ARG A 201 14.28 0.77 -17.89
CA ARG A 201 15.55 0.03 -17.92
C ARG A 201 15.94 -0.26 -19.36
N THR A 202 17.23 -0.48 -19.58
CA THR A 202 17.77 -0.90 -20.90
C THR A 202 17.48 -2.37 -21.18
N ASP A 203 17.27 -3.17 -20.14
CA ASP A 203 17.06 -4.61 -20.24
C ASP A 203 15.71 -4.95 -20.86
N ALA A 204 15.67 -6.01 -21.66
CA ALA A 204 14.42 -6.63 -22.09
C ALA A 204 13.78 -7.36 -20.89
N ILE A 205 12.51 -7.11 -20.62
CA ILE A 205 11.78 -7.62 -19.46
C ILE A 205 10.61 -8.47 -19.95
N THR A 206 10.36 -9.58 -19.27
CA THR A 206 9.21 -10.45 -19.53
C THR A 206 8.33 -10.60 -18.26
N PHE A 207 7.33 -11.47 -18.28
CA PHE A 207 6.37 -11.64 -17.20
C PHE A 207 5.93 -13.10 -17.06
N ALA A 208 5.60 -13.50 -15.84
CA ALA A 208 5.17 -14.85 -15.49
C ALA A 208 3.71 -15.13 -15.88
N SER A 209 3.33 -16.40 -16.03
CA SER A 209 1.99 -16.86 -16.44
C SER A 209 0.85 -16.53 -15.48
N TYR A 210 1.16 -16.06 -14.26
CA TYR A 210 0.18 -15.49 -13.32
C TYR A 210 -0.34 -14.12 -13.76
N LEU A 211 0.35 -13.49 -14.72
CA LEU A 211 -0.01 -12.24 -15.37
C LEU A 211 -0.50 -12.50 -16.79
N VAL A 212 -1.37 -11.61 -17.25
CA VAL A 212 -1.75 -11.54 -18.67
C VAL A 212 -1.46 -10.15 -19.17
N ARG A 213 -0.78 -10.08 -20.32
CA ARG A 213 -0.52 -8.83 -21.03
C ARG A 213 -1.71 -8.46 -21.90
N LEU A 214 -2.07 -7.18 -21.88
CA LEU A 214 -2.99 -6.53 -22.80
C LEU A 214 -2.22 -5.47 -23.58
N ARG A 215 -1.99 -5.70 -24.87
CA ARG A 215 -1.47 -4.68 -25.78
C ARG A 215 -2.65 -3.96 -26.42
N VAL A 216 -2.80 -2.67 -26.12
CA VAL A 216 -3.96 -1.89 -26.57
C VAL A 216 -3.85 -1.49 -28.06
N ASN A 217 -4.98 -1.21 -28.68
CA ASN A 217 -5.04 -0.62 -30.01
C ASN A 217 -5.20 0.92 -29.94
N HIS A 218 -5.25 1.58 -31.10
CA HIS A 218 -5.31 3.04 -31.23
C HIS A 218 -6.58 3.69 -30.63
N ARG A 219 -7.60 2.93 -30.21
CA ARG A 219 -8.86 3.45 -29.68
C ARG A 219 -8.78 3.87 -28.23
N VAL A 220 -7.82 3.36 -27.49
CA VAL A 220 -7.68 3.64 -26.05
C VAL A 220 -6.23 3.96 -25.68
N ASN A 221 -6.05 4.94 -24.83
CA ASN A 221 -4.78 5.21 -24.20
C ASN A 221 -4.53 4.19 -23.06
N ALA A 222 -3.36 3.57 -23.01
CA ALA A 222 -3.02 2.53 -22.04
C ALA A 222 -3.10 3.02 -20.58
N TRP A 223 -2.66 4.24 -20.30
CA TRP A 223 -2.72 4.83 -18.95
C TRP A 223 -4.15 5.15 -18.53
N PHE A 224 -4.99 5.64 -19.45
CA PHE A 224 -6.43 5.82 -19.18
C PHE A 224 -7.07 4.45 -18.86
N LEU A 225 -6.81 3.44 -19.69
CA LEU A 225 -7.32 2.09 -19.46
C LEU A 225 -6.85 1.54 -18.11
N ASN A 226 -5.61 1.79 -17.71
CA ASN A 226 -5.09 1.39 -16.40
C ASN A 226 -5.93 1.97 -15.25
N TYR A 227 -6.31 3.24 -15.30
CA TYR A 227 -7.21 3.83 -14.31
C TYR A 227 -8.59 3.18 -14.32
N VAL A 228 -9.15 2.88 -15.49
CA VAL A 228 -10.44 2.17 -15.61
C VAL A 228 -10.35 0.78 -14.97
N LEU A 229 -9.32 0.00 -15.33
CA LEU A 229 -9.12 -1.38 -14.85
C LEU A 229 -8.87 -1.47 -13.33
N ASN A 230 -8.31 -0.41 -12.73
CA ASN A 230 -8.08 -0.32 -11.28
C ASN A 230 -9.18 0.47 -10.54
N SER A 231 -10.21 0.95 -11.23
CA SER A 231 -11.33 1.63 -10.57
C SER A 231 -12.11 0.69 -9.67
N THR A 232 -12.68 1.23 -8.59
CA THR A 232 -13.37 0.44 -7.57
C THR A 232 -14.49 -0.43 -8.15
N GLY A 233 -15.29 0.13 -9.05
CA GLY A 233 -16.40 -0.60 -9.69
C GLY A 233 -15.93 -1.74 -10.59
N PHE A 234 -14.94 -1.47 -11.45
CA PHE A 234 -14.38 -2.48 -12.34
C PHE A 234 -13.73 -3.63 -11.56
N LEU A 235 -12.87 -3.32 -10.57
CA LEU A 235 -12.21 -4.34 -9.76
C LEU A 235 -13.19 -5.16 -8.92
N ALA A 236 -14.20 -4.53 -8.34
CA ALA A 236 -15.21 -5.26 -7.58
C ALA A 236 -15.96 -6.26 -8.48
N PHE A 237 -16.27 -5.88 -9.71
CA PHE A 237 -16.89 -6.79 -10.68
C PHE A 237 -15.92 -7.87 -11.17
N ALA A 238 -14.67 -7.52 -11.48
CA ALA A 238 -13.62 -8.47 -11.88
C ALA A 238 -13.42 -9.58 -10.83
N ARG A 239 -13.39 -9.21 -9.56
CA ARG A 239 -13.26 -10.16 -8.44
C ARG A 239 -14.48 -11.09 -8.30
N ARG A 240 -15.69 -10.61 -8.56
CA ARG A 240 -16.88 -11.48 -8.60
C ARG A 240 -16.83 -12.52 -9.71
N LEU A 241 -16.16 -12.21 -10.83
CA LEU A 241 -15.98 -13.15 -11.95
C LEU A 241 -14.81 -14.12 -11.73
N ALA A 242 -13.93 -13.85 -10.77
CA ALA A 242 -12.81 -14.73 -10.44
C ALA A 242 -13.30 -16.01 -9.77
N VAL A 243 -12.69 -17.13 -10.12
CA VAL A 243 -13.00 -18.45 -9.53
C VAL A 243 -12.08 -18.66 -8.33
N PRO A 244 -12.64 -18.88 -7.13
CA PRO A 244 -11.84 -19.17 -5.94
C PRO A 244 -11.09 -20.50 -6.09
N SER A 245 -9.87 -20.56 -5.58
CA SER A 245 -9.06 -21.75 -5.37
C SER A 245 -8.41 -21.68 -3.98
N VAL A 246 -7.69 -22.71 -3.56
CA VAL A 246 -7.02 -22.71 -2.24
C VAL A 246 -6.08 -21.50 -2.13
N GLN A 247 -6.41 -20.55 -1.26
CA GLN A 247 -5.68 -19.32 -0.99
C GLN A 247 -5.48 -18.36 -2.19
N GLN A 248 -6.05 -18.66 -3.35
CA GLN A 248 -5.93 -17.87 -4.56
C GLN A 248 -7.29 -17.73 -5.26
N SER A 249 -7.37 -16.78 -6.17
CA SER A 249 -8.48 -16.61 -7.11
C SER A 249 -7.92 -16.53 -8.53
N ASN A 250 -8.65 -17.08 -9.49
CA ASN A 250 -8.26 -17.09 -10.90
C ASN A 250 -9.29 -16.34 -11.74
N LEU A 251 -8.86 -15.33 -12.46
CA LEU A 251 -9.67 -14.57 -13.40
C LEU A 251 -9.23 -14.88 -14.84
N ASN A 252 -9.98 -15.72 -15.49
CA ASN A 252 -9.72 -16.14 -16.88
C ASN A 252 -9.72 -14.92 -17.82
N SER A 253 -8.76 -14.90 -18.76
CA SER A 253 -8.59 -13.80 -19.73
C SER A 253 -9.83 -13.60 -20.61
N THR A 254 -10.55 -14.65 -20.97
CA THR A 254 -11.79 -14.56 -21.75
C THR A 254 -12.88 -13.81 -20.97
N ARG A 255 -13.04 -14.09 -19.68
CA ARG A 255 -14.01 -13.37 -18.82
C ARG A 255 -13.61 -11.91 -18.66
N TYR A 256 -12.31 -11.63 -18.41
CA TYR A 256 -11.79 -10.27 -18.31
C TYR A 256 -12.01 -9.48 -19.60
N ALA A 257 -11.76 -10.09 -20.75
CA ALA A 257 -11.94 -9.51 -22.08
C ALA A 257 -13.41 -9.17 -22.42
N GLN A 258 -14.39 -9.83 -21.77
CA GLN A 258 -15.80 -9.57 -21.98
C GLN A 258 -16.37 -8.44 -21.09
N MET A 259 -15.62 -7.97 -20.09
CA MET A 259 -16.06 -6.88 -19.21
C MET A 259 -16.22 -5.58 -20.00
N PHE A 260 -17.26 -4.82 -19.68
CA PHE A 260 -17.50 -3.52 -20.31
C PHE A 260 -16.61 -2.44 -19.69
N ILE A 261 -16.18 -1.51 -20.52
CA ILE A 261 -15.45 -0.29 -20.12
C ILE A 261 -16.05 0.94 -20.80
N PRO A 262 -15.99 2.11 -20.16
CA PRO A 262 -16.28 3.38 -20.82
C PRO A 262 -15.15 3.72 -21.80
N LEU A 263 -15.50 4.28 -22.92
CA LEU A 263 -14.57 4.66 -23.98
C LEU A 263 -14.88 6.08 -24.46
N PRO A 264 -14.36 7.11 -23.78
CA PRO A 264 -14.44 8.50 -24.25
C PRO A 264 -13.65 8.72 -25.52
N PRO A 265 -13.89 9.81 -26.26
CA PRO A 265 -13.00 10.27 -27.32
C PRO A 265 -11.56 10.43 -26.81
N MET A 266 -10.55 10.23 -27.69
CA MET A 266 -9.13 10.24 -27.28
C MET A 266 -8.72 11.53 -26.56
N GLN A 267 -9.22 12.68 -27.00
CA GLN A 267 -8.94 13.97 -26.35
C GLN A 267 -9.43 14.02 -24.91
N GLU A 268 -10.61 13.45 -24.63
CA GLU A 268 -11.14 13.37 -23.28
C GLU A 268 -10.39 12.34 -22.42
N GLN A 269 -9.95 11.22 -23.01
CA GLN A 269 -9.06 10.28 -22.30
C GLN A 269 -7.80 11.00 -21.79
N LEU A 270 -7.18 11.83 -22.63
CA LEU A 270 -5.99 12.62 -22.27
C LEU A 270 -6.31 13.68 -21.21
N ALA A 271 -7.45 14.36 -21.32
CA ALA A 271 -7.90 15.34 -20.33
C ALA A 271 -8.16 14.67 -18.96
N ILE A 272 -8.81 13.51 -18.95
CA ILE A 272 -9.02 12.72 -17.73
C ILE A 272 -7.68 12.28 -17.12
N LEU A 273 -6.74 11.85 -17.94
CA LEU A 273 -5.38 11.49 -17.48
C LEU A 273 -4.67 12.67 -16.82
N SER A 274 -4.68 13.84 -17.46
CA SER A 274 -4.06 15.05 -16.89
C SER A 274 -4.68 15.39 -15.54
N PHE A 275 -6.02 15.38 -15.47
CA PHE A 275 -6.75 15.62 -14.22
C PHE A 275 -6.41 14.60 -13.13
N LEU A 276 -6.41 13.31 -13.45
CA LEU A 276 -6.12 12.25 -12.49
C LEU A 276 -4.69 12.32 -11.99
N ASN A 277 -3.73 12.56 -12.88
CA ASN A 277 -2.32 12.71 -12.49
C ASN A 277 -2.12 13.89 -11.53
N GLU A 278 -2.76 15.04 -11.80
CA GLU A 278 -2.73 16.21 -10.90
C GLU A 278 -3.34 15.89 -9.53
N LYS A 279 -4.57 15.32 -9.53
CA LYS A 279 -5.30 15.07 -8.28
C LYS A 279 -4.67 13.97 -7.44
N THR A 280 -4.21 12.88 -8.08
CA THR A 280 -3.54 11.80 -7.34
C THR A 280 -2.20 12.26 -6.78
N ALA A 281 -1.40 13.03 -7.53
CA ALA A 281 -0.16 13.60 -7.03
C ALA A 281 -0.38 14.55 -5.83
N ALA A 282 -1.45 15.34 -5.85
CA ALA A 282 -1.81 16.20 -4.72
C ALA A 282 -2.17 15.38 -3.48
N VAL A 283 -2.96 14.30 -3.63
CA VAL A 283 -3.29 13.38 -2.54
C VAL A 283 -2.02 12.71 -2.01
N ASP A 284 -1.16 12.20 -2.90
CA ASP A 284 0.09 11.51 -2.52
C ASP A 284 1.03 12.43 -1.72
N SER A 285 1.11 13.71 -2.06
CA SER A 285 1.87 14.70 -1.30
C SER A 285 1.33 14.89 0.12
N VAL A 286 0.01 14.94 0.28
CA VAL A 286 -0.62 15.06 1.61
C VAL A 286 -0.41 13.77 2.41
N VAL A 287 -0.57 12.60 1.79
CA VAL A 287 -0.30 11.29 2.42
C VAL A 287 1.13 11.20 2.93
N ALA A 288 2.12 11.58 2.11
CA ALA A 288 3.52 11.59 2.52
C ALA A 288 3.77 12.52 3.73
N THR A 289 3.14 13.71 3.73
CA THR A 289 3.23 14.65 4.85
C THR A 289 2.65 14.08 6.15
N ILE A 290 1.47 13.47 6.08
CA ILE A 290 0.82 12.85 7.24
C ILE A 290 1.65 11.67 7.75
N GLN A 291 2.20 10.83 6.86
CA GLN A 291 3.06 9.72 7.25
C GLN A 291 4.30 10.21 7.99
N ALA A 292 4.98 11.25 7.50
CA ALA A 292 6.13 11.85 8.17
C ALA A 292 5.78 12.41 9.58
N GLN A 293 4.57 12.96 9.73
CA GLN A 293 4.07 13.41 11.04
C GLN A 293 3.82 12.22 12.00
N ILE A 294 3.28 11.11 11.51
CA ILE A 294 3.10 9.89 12.32
C ILE A 294 4.45 9.35 12.78
N ASP A 295 5.43 9.30 11.88
CA ASP A 295 6.77 8.82 12.19
C ASP A 295 7.45 9.73 13.23
N THR A 296 7.31 11.07 13.10
CA THR A 296 7.80 12.04 14.07
C THR A 296 7.15 11.87 15.44
N LEU A 297 5.83 11.74 15.51
CA LEU A 297 5.10 11.52 16.77
C LEU A 297 5.51 10.21 17.43
N THR A 298 5.70 9.16 16.64
CA THR A 298 6.13 7.85 17.13
C THR A 298 7.56 7.90 17.69
N ALA A 299 8.46 8.60 17.00
CA ALA A 299 9.82 8.83 17.47
C ALA A 299 9.84 9.69 18.74
N TYR A 300 9.05 10.77 18.78
CA TYR A 300 8.92 11.62 19.96
C TYR A 300 8.42 10.85 21.18
N ARG A 301 7.40 9.99 21.00
CA ARG A 301 6.90 9.13 22.08
C ARG A 301 7.99 8.24 22.67
N LYS A 302 8.84 7.64 21.82
CA LYS A 302 9.96 6.81 22.25
C LYS A 302 11.02 7.63 23.00
N SER A 303 11.39 8.81 22.51
CA SER A 303 12.34 9.72 23.15
C SER A 303 11.82 10.19 24.51
N LEU A 304 10.54 10.60 24.57
CA LEU A 304 9.91 11.08 25.81
C LEU A 304 9.96 10.00 26.93
N ILE A 305 9.61 8.75 26.59
CA ILE A 305 9.71 7.64 27.55
C ILE A 305 11.16 7.47 27.99
N HIS A 306 12.10 7.42 27.06
CA HIS A 306 13.52 7.24 27.37
C HIS A 306 14.06 8.33 28.29
N GLU A 307 13.85 9.59 27.93
CA GLU A 307 14.34 10.74 28.70
C GLU A 307 13.77 10.78 30.13
N CYS A 308 12.47 10.52 30.26
CA CYS A 308 11.83 10.52 31.59
C CYS A 308 12.31 9.36 32.48
N VAL A 309 12.41 8.14 31.96
CA VAL A 309 12.80 6.98 32.76
C VAL A 309 14.29 6.94 33.08
N THR A 310 15.13 7.57 32.24
CA THR A 310 16.59 7.67 32.48
C THR A 310 17.00 8.89 33.29
N GLY A 311 16.06 9.80 33.59
CA GLY A 311 16.31 11.04 34.30
C GLY A 311 16.95 12.16 33.46
N GLN A 312 17.08 11.98 32.16
CA GLN A 312 17.52 13.03 31.22
C GLN A 312 16.53 14.20 31.16
N ARG A 313 15.24 13.88 31.33
CA ARG A 313 14.16 14.86 31.52
C ARG A 313 13.61 14.74 32.94
N ARG A 314 13.74 15.84 33.71
CA ARG A 314 13.13 15.93 35.03
C ARG A 314 11.63 16.27 34.89
N VAL A 315 10.76 15.43 35.43
CA VAL A 315 9.32 15.68 35.46
C VAL A 315 8.98 16.36 36.78
N THR A 316 8.38 17.56 36.72
CA THR A 316 7.96 18.34 37.88
C THR A 316 6.46 18.18 38.11
N GLU A 317 5.96 18.67 39.26
CA GLU A 317 4.51 18.74 39.54
C GLU A 317 3.80 19.70 38.57
N ALA A 318 4.48 20.77 38.16
CA ALA A 318 3.97 21.71 37.15
C ALA A 318 3.77 21.04 35.80
N ASP A 319 4.70 20.15 35.38
CA ASP A 319 4.56 19.40 34.12
C ASP A 319 3.32 18.48 34.15
N VAL A 320 3.05 17.83 35.29
CA VAL A 320 1.86 16.98 35.44
C VAL A 320 0.60 17.82 35.42
N ALA A 321 0.59 18.95 36.11
CA ALA A 321 -0.56 19.86 36.16
C ALA A 321 -0.87 20.50 34.79
N ALA A 322 0.15 20.73 33.96
CA ALA A 322 -0.01 21.32 32.63
C ALA A 322 -0.66 20.36 31.60
N ILE A 323 -0.67 19.06 31.86
CA ILE A 323 -1.21 18.03 30.95
C ILE A 323 -2.45 17.32 31.51
N ALA A 324 -2.87 17.64 32.73
CA ALA A 324 -4.09 17.14 33.39
C ALA A 324 -5.33 17.88 32.85
#